data_b3aab86ac6becdb803d3ca5d9f2bc5b8
#
_entry.id   b3aab86ac6becdb803d3ca5d9f2bc5b8
#
_cell.length_a   1.000
_cell.length_b   1.000
_cell.length_c   1.000
_cell.angle_alpha   90.00
_cell.angle_beta   90.00
_cell.angle_gamma   90.00
#
_symmetry.space_group_name_H-M   'P 1'
#
loop_
_entity.id
_entity.type
_entity.pdbx_description
1 polymer ?
#
loop_
_entity_poly.entity_id
_entity_poly.type
_entity_poly.pdbx_seq_one_letter_code
_entity_poly.pdbx_strand_id
1 'polypeptide(L)'
;MYKRQVKANSNLSLLKLIASQGMGFDVVSKGELHRAIKAGANSKRIVYSGVGKTKEEIAYALNNKILCFNVESEEELFAINSQASLMKLKADISIRINPDVKVKTHPYISTGMRENKFGIAYENAFEIYKKAKQLDSINIVGIDFHIGSQIMSIEPYLDSISSAKKLIQKLHTIGIKLSHIDVGGGLGISYK
;
A
#
# COMPACT_ATOMS: atom_id res chain seq x y z
N MET A 1 0.92 -12.34 -4.45
CA MET A 1 1.31 -12.66 -3.05
C MET A 1 0.13 -12.36 -2.15
N TYR A 2 -0.29 -13.31 -1.31
CA TYR A 2 -1.26 -13.04 -0.25
C TYR A 2 -0.58 -12.35 0.92
N LYS A 3 -1.22 -11.30 1.45
CA LYS A 3 -0.77 -10.53 2.60
C LYS A 3 -1.83 -10.51 3.69
N ARG A 4 -1.38 -10.53 4.95
CA ARG A 4 -2.23 -10.33 6.11
C ARG A 4 -2.06 -8.93 6.67
N GLN A 5 -3.16 -8.18 6.76
CA GLN A 5 -3.21 -6.91 7.48
C GLN A 5 -3.07 -7.17 8.99
N VAL A 6 -1.94 -6.73 9.57
CA VAL A 6 -1.60 -7.01 10.99
C VAL A 6 -2.52 -6.29 11.95
N LYS A 7 -3.01 -5.11 11.58
CA LYS A 7 -3.99 -4.32 12.36
C LYS A 7 -5.21 -5.13 12.81
N ALA A 8 -5.66 -6.08 11.98
CA ALA A 8 -6.84 -6.92 12.31
C ALA A 8 -6.58 -7.89 13.47
N ASN A 9 -5.34 -8.40 13.59
CA ASN A 9 -4.92 -9.23 14.72
C ASN A 9 -3.39 -9.34 14.73
N SER A 10 -2.74 -8.78 15.73
CA SER A 10 -1.29 -8.75 15.89
C SER A 10 -0.73 -9.79 16.84
N ASN A 11 -1.50 -10.84 17.18
CA ASN A 11 -1.04 -11.94 18.03
C ASN A 11 0.16 -12.65 17.40
N LEU A 12 1.28 -12.77 18.14
CA LEU A 12 2.54 -13.30 17.61
C LEU A 12 2.43 -14.75 17.16
N SER A 13 1.67 -15.59 17.84
CA SER A 13 1.51 -17.00 17.46
C SER A 13 0.75 -17.12 16.14
N LEU A 14 -0.26 -16.28 15.92
CA LEU A 14 -0.98 -16.21 14.66
C LEU A 14 -0.09 -15.70 13.55
N LEU A 15 0.68 -14.61 13.78
CA LEU A 15 1.61 -14.09 12.79
C LEU A 15 2.69 -15.10 12.42
N LYS A 16 3.20 -15.87 13.41
CA LYS A 16 4.17 -16.94 13.17
C LYS A 16 3.60 -18.04 12.27
N LEU A 17 2.36 -18.47 12.54
CA LEU A 17 1.68 -19.44 11.68
C LEU A 17 1.53 -18.91 10.24
N ILE A 18 1.10 -17.67 10.08
CA ILE A 18 0.94 -17.04 8.76
C ILE A 18 2.30 -16.91 8.04
N ALA A 19 3.35 -16.49 8.76
CA ALA A 19 4.71 -16.40 8.21
C ALA A 19 5.24 -17.77 7.76
N SER A 20 4.99 -18.84 8.53
CA SER A 20 5.42 -20.21 8.17
C SER A 20 4.77 -20.73 6.90
N GLN A 21 3.59 -20.21 6.53
CA GLN A 21 2.92 -20.49 5.25
C GLN A 21 3.45 -19.62 4.08
N GLY A 22 4.50 -18.84 4.30
CA GLY A 22 5.09 -17.98 3.28
C GLY A 22 4.23 -16.78 2.87
N MET A 23 3.22 -16.41 3.67
CA MET A 23 2.41 -15.22 3.38
C MET A 23 3.19 -13.93 3.70
N GLY A 24 2.79 -12.84 3.05
CA GLY A 24 3.28 -11.50 3.36
C GLY A 24 2.43 -10.81 4.45
N PHE A 25 2.87 -9.61 4.82
CA PHE A 25 2.15 -8.78 5.79
C PHE A 25 1.98 -7.36 5.27
N ASP A 26 0.89 -6.75 5.71
CA ASP A 26 0.64 -5.34 5.56
C ASP A 26 0.61 -4.72 6.96
N VAL A 27 1.49 -3.74 7.20
CA VAL A 27 1.69 -3.12 8.50
C VAL A 27 1.44 -1.62 8.42
N VAL A 28 0.97 -1.03 9.52
CA VAL A 28 0.66 0.42 9.59
C VAL A 28 1.38 1.11 10.75
N SER A 29 2.31 0.43 11.41
CA SER A 29 3.12 1.02 12.48
C SER A 29 4.44 0.26 12.67
N LYS A 30 5.43 0.93 13.31
CA LYS A 30 6.69 0.31 13.72
C LYS A 30 6.45 -0.92 14.62
N GLY A 31 5.45 -0.83 15.51
CA GLY A 31 5.11 -1.93 16.41
C GLY A 31 4.59 -3.16 15.67
N GLU A 32 3.76 -2.97 14.65
CA GLU A 32 3.29 -4.07 13.79
C GLU A 32 4.42 -4.66 12.95
N LEU A 33 5.27 -3.82 12.36
CA LEU A 33 6.45 -4.27 11.61
C LEU A 33 7.39 -5.09 12.50
N HIS A 34 7.67 -4.61 13.73
CA HIS A 34 8.48 -5.34 14.70
C HIS A 34 7.88 -6.72 15.03
N ARG A 35 6.56 -6.77 15.26
CA ARG A 35 5.86 -8.03 15.54
C ARG A 35 5.92 -9.00 14.35
N ALA A 36 5.71 -8.52 13.13
CA ALA A 36 5.80 -9.34 11.93
C ALA A 36 7.20 -9.94 11.77
N ILE A 37 8.27 -9.13 11.93
CA ILE A 37 9.65 -9.61 11.86
C ILE A 37 9.95 -10.60 12.99
N LYS A 38 9.54 -10.31 14.23
CA LYS A 38 9.72 -11.20 15.38
C LYS A 38 8.98 -12.54 15.20
N ALA A 39 7.89 -12.54 14.44
CA ALA A 39 7.15 -13.75 14.07
C ALA A 39 7.82 -14.57 12.94
N GLY A 40 8.95 -14.11 12.39
CA GLY A 40 9.68 -14.78 11.32
C GLY A 40 9.23 -14.42 9.91
N ALA A 41 8.53 -13.29 9.74
CA ALA A 41 8.13 -12.83 8.41
C ALA A 41 9.36 -12.48 7.54
N ASN A 42 9.31 -12.86 6.27
CA ASN A 42 10.27 -12.36 5.29
C ASN A 42 9.98 -10.88 5.02
N SER A 43 10.93 -10.00 5.36
CA SER A 43 10.78 -8.55 5.18
C SER A 43 10.47 -8.15 3.74
N LYS A 44 11.01 -8.87 2.74
CA LYS A 44 10.70 -8.68 1.32
C LYS A 44 9.27 -9.04 0.92
N ARG A 45 8.44 -9.45 1.88
CA ARG A 45 7.02 -9.72 1.73
C ARG A 45 6.17 -8.85 2.66
N ILE A 46 6.74 -7.77 3.20
CA ILE A 46 6.05 -6.81 4.05
C ILE A 46 5.88 -5.49 3.29
N VAL A 47 4.66 -4.99 3.24
CA VAL A 47 4.34 -3.62 2.79
C VAL A 47 4.00 -2.75 3.99
N TYR A 48 4.34 -1.47 3.92
CA TYR A 48 4.04 -0.52 4.98
C TYR A 48 3.04 0.52 4.47
N SER A 49 1.81 0.42 4.94
CA SER A 49 0.68 1.29 4.61
C SER A 49 0.39 2.30 5.72
N GLY A 50 -0.63 3.15 5.53
CA GLY A 50 -1.10 4.11 6.53
C GLY A 50 -0.55 5.51 6.36
N VAL A 51 -1.32 6.50 6.81
CA VAL A 51 -1.10 7.95 6.56
C VAL A 51 -0.21 8.64 7.59
N GLY A 52 0.21 7.96 8.64
CA GLY A 52 0.92 8.56 9.78
C GLY A 52 2.36 8.06 9.96
N LYS A 53 3.06 7.70 8.89
CA LYS A 53 4.45 7.21 8.98
C LYS A 53 5.38 8.30 9.50
N THR A 54 5.93 8.10 10.69
CA THR A 54 6.95 9.00 11.27
C THR A 54 8.33 8.74 10.68
N LYS A 55 9.25 9.70 10.83
CA LYS A 55 10.64 9.55 10.39
C LYS A 55 11.32 8.31 10.98
N GLU A 56 11.06 8.01 12.27
CA GLU A 56 11.60 6.82 12.93
C GLU A 56 11.02 5.52 12.34
N GLU A 57 9.75 5.50 11.99
CA GLU A 57 9.09 4.35 11.39
C GLU A 57 9.62 4.09 9.98
N ILE A 58 9.80 5.16 9.20
CA ILE A 58 10.43 5.07 7.87
C ILE A 58 11.85 4.52 8.00
N ALA A 59 12.66 5.07 8.90
CA ALA A 59 14.02 4.59 9.13
C ALA A 59 14.06 3.12 9.55
N TYR A 60 13.18 2.72 10.46
CA TYR A 60 13.09 1.34 10.92
C TYR A 60 12.72 0.38 9.77
N ALA A 61 11.77 0.78 8.93
CA ALA A 61 11.34 -0.01 7.78
C ALA A 61 12.43 -0.12 6.71
N LEU A 62 13.15 0.97 6.41
CA LEU A 62 14.30 0.98 5.50
C LEU A 62 15.40 0.03 5.97
N ASN A 63 15.76 0.08 7.26
CA ASN A 63 16.77 -0.82 7.85
C ASN A 63 16.38 -2.30 7.75
N ASN A 64 15.09 -2.59 7.83
CA ASN A 64 14.57 -3.96 7.69
C ASN A 64 14.35 -4.37 6.24
N LYS A 65 14.62 -3.49 5.26
CA LYS A 65 14.55 -3.77 3.83
C LYS A 65 13.21 -4.39 3.44
N ILE A 66 12.11 -3.76 3.84
CA ILE A 66 10.75 -4.22 3.50
C ILE A 66 10.53 -4.24 1.98
N LEU A 67 9.42 -4.83 1.53
CA LEU A 67 9.08 -4.88 0.10
C LEU A 67 8.89 -3.46 -0.45
N CYS A 68 8.02 -2.67 0.15
CA CYS A 68 7.82 -1.27 -0.22
C CYS A 68 6.98 -0.51 0.83
N PHE A 69 7.02 0.82 0.72
CA PHE A 69 6.05 1.71 1.34
C PHE A 69 4.88 1.95 0.39
N ASN A 70 3.64 1.82 0.87
CA ASN A 70 2.46 2.33 0.19
C ASN A 70 2.32 3.81 0.53
N VAL A 71 2.64 4.68 -0.41
CA VAL A 71 2.68 6.14 -0.25
C VAL A 71 1.28 6.70 -0.44
N GLU A 72 0.80 7.48 0.52
CA GLU A 72 -0.58 7.97 0.55
C GLU A 72 -0.71 9.49 0.30
N SER A 73 0.41 10.24 0.29
CA SER A 73 0.43 11.67 -0.05
C SER A 73 1.77 12.10 -0.66
N GLU A 74 1.79 13.31 -1.23
CA GLU A 74 3.01 13.91 -1.77
C GLU A 74 4.01 14.25 -0.66
N GLU A 75 3.54 14.75 0.48
CA GLU A 75 4.36 15.09 1.64
C GLU A 75 5.04 13.83 2.20
N GLU A 76 4.31 12.72 2.25
CA GLU A 76 4.87 11.44 2.65
C GLU A 76 5.96 10.96 1.69
N LEU A 77 5.75 11.10 0.37
CA LEU A 77 6.75 10.78 -0.64
C LEU A 77 8.07 11.52 -0.37
N PHE A 78 8.00 12.83 -0.12
CA PHE A 78 9.20 13.62 0.19
C PHE A 78 9.82 13.26 1.54
N ALA A 79 9.01 12.94 2.54
CA ALA A 79 9.50 12.49 3.84
C ALA A 79 10.28 11.16 3.73
N ILE A 80 9.76 10.20 2.95
CA ILE A 80 10.44 8.92 2.67
C ILE A 80 11.75 9.17 1.90
N ASN A 81 11.74 10.01 0.86
CA ASN A 81 12.93 10.34 0.10
C ASN A 81 14.00 10.97 0.98
N SER A 82 13.63 11.96 1.80
CA SER A 82 14.54 12.65 2.72
C SER A 82 15.18 11.66 3.69
N GLN A 83 14.39 10.80 4.31
CA GLN A 83 14.88 9.81 5.27
C GLN A 83 15.80 8.76 4.60
N ALA A 84 15.42 8.28 3.41
CA ALA A 84 16.24 7.35 2.64
C ALA A 84 17.59 7.97 2.23
N SER A 85 17.57 9.23 1.79
CA SER A 85 18.77 10.00 1.44
C SER A 85 19.72 10.15 2.63
N LEU A 86 19.22 10.54 3.80
CA LEU A 86 20.00 10.65 5.04
C LEU A 86 20.68 9.33 5.42
N MET A 87 20.01 8.21 5.15
CA MET A 87 20.52 6.88 5.43
C MET A 87 21.38 6.30 4.29
N LYS A 88 21.54 7.03 3.19
CA LYS A 88 22.21 6.57 1.96
C LYS A 88 21.63 5.25 1.42
N LEU A 89 20.31 5.11 1.50
CA LEU A 89 19.52 3.98 1.01
C LEU A 89 18.58 4.43 -0.10
N LYS A 90 18.01 3.46 -0.81
CA LYS A 90 16.85 3.67 -1.68
C LYS A 90 15.61 3.05 -1.05
N ALA A 91 14.50 3.78 -1.11
CA ALA A 91 13.20 3.32 -0.66
C ALA A 91 12.41 2.76 -1.84
N ASP A 92 12.03 1.50 -1.78
CA ASP A 92 11.05 0.92 -2.68
C ASP A 92 9.67 1.47 -2.30
N ILE A 93 8.94 2.04 -3.27
CA ILE A 93 7.60 2.60 -3.04
C ILE A 93 6.56 2.05 -4.01
N SER A 94 5.34 1.94 -3.52
CA SER A 94 4.11 1.80 -4.28
C SER A 94 3.23 3.01 -3.99
N ILE A 95 2.64 3.64 -4.99
CA ILE A 95 1.75 4.79 -4.75
C ILE A 95 0.33 4.27 -4.60
N ARG A 96 -0.29 4.61 -3.46
CA ARG A 96 -1.69 4.30 -3.21
C ARG A 96 -2.56 5.32 -3.90
N ILE A 97 -3.33 4.84 -4.86
CA ILE A 97 -4.28 5.65 -5.62
C ILE A 97 -5.70 5.39 -5.14
N ASN A 98 -6.52 6.41 -5.31
CA ASN A 98 -7.96 6.29 -5.18
C ASN A 98 -8.55 6.17 -6.60
N PRO A 99 -9.03 5.00 -7.02
CA PRO A 99 -9.42 4.76 -8.40
C PRO A 99 -10.78 5.35 -8.79
N ASP A 100 -11.43 6.14 -7.92
CA ASP A 100 -12.75 6.78 -8.14
C ASP A 100 -13.83 5.80 -8.64
N VAL A 101 -13.87 4.61 -8.04
CA VAL A 101 -14.84 3.57 -8.37
C VAL A 101 -16.03 3.66 -7.44
N LYS A 102 -17.24 3.71 -8.01
CA LYS A 102 -18.49 3.67 -7.24
C LYS A 102 -18.72 2.26 -6.68
N VAL A 103 -18.40 2.07 -5.41
CA VAL A 103 -18.70 0.84 -4.69
C VAL A 103 -20.13 0.94 -4.13
N LYS A 104 -21.03 0.07 -4.57
CA LYS A 104 -22.32 -0.10 -3.93
C LYS A 104 -22.11 -0.84 -2.61
N THR A 105 -21.89 -0.11 -1.53
CA THR A 105 -21.82 -0.66 -0.17
C THR A 105 -23.19 -0.63 0.50
N HIS A 106 -23.35 -1.44 1.55
CA HIS A 106 -24.57 -1.48 2.34
C HIS A 106 -24.96 -0.06 2.84
N PRO A 107 -26.25 0.34 2.87
CA PRO A 107 -26.68 1.70 3.23
C PRO A 107 -26.13 2.24 4.55
N TYR A 108 -25.83 1.39 5.53
CA TYR A 108 -25.23 1.78 6.81
C TYR A 108 -23.74 2.08 6.75
N ILE A 109 -23.05 1.78 5.66
CA ILE A 109 -21.58 2.00 5.48
C ILE A 109 -21.31 3.06 4.40
N SER A 110 -22.36 3.56 3.73
CA SER A 110 -22.25 4.48 2.58
C SER A 110 -21.98 5.95 2.96
N THR A 111 -21.59 6.26 4.19
CA THR A 111 -21.31 7.63 4.65
C THR A 111 -19.98 8.21 4.14
N GLY A 112 -19.33 7.58 3.16
CA GLY A 112 -18.00 7.95 2.72
C GLY A 112 -17.77 8.13 1.23
N MET A 113 -18.81 8.17 0.39
CA MET A 113 -18.63 8.15 -1.08
C MET A 113 -18.06 9.43 -1.71
N ARG A 114 -17.77 10.50 -0.95
CA ARG A 114 -17.14 11.73 -1.46
C ARG A 114 -15.86 12.16 -0.75
N GLU A 115 -15.48 11.51 0.33
CA GLU A 115 -14.24 11.78 1.05
C GLU A 115 -13.43 10.49 1.19
N ASN A 116 -12.79 10.08 0.11
CA ASN A 116 -11.74 9.09 0.22
C ASN A 116 -10.58 9.72 0.98
N LYS A 117 -10.54 9.45 2.30
CA LYS A 117 -9.58 10.03 3.26
C LYS A 117 -8.14 9.55 3.04
N PHE A 118 -7.93 8.55 2.17
CA PHE A 118 -6.67 7.85 2.03
C PHE A 118 -6.29 7.72 0.56
N GLY A 119 -4.98 7.85 0.31
CA GLY A 119 -4.41 7.72 -1.02
C GLY A 119 -4.52 8.99 -1.87
N ILE A 120 -3.85 8.95 -2.99
CA ILE A 120 -3.77 10.04 -3.97
C ILE A 120 -4.92 9.91 -4.96
N ALA A 121 -5.61 11.00 -5.24
CA ALA A 121 -6.68 11.04 -6.23
C ALA A 121 -6.14 10.57 -7.61
N TYR A 122 -6.94 9.77 -8.32
CA TYR A 122 -6.52 9.16 -9.58
C TYR A 122 -6.01 10.18 -10.62
N GLU A 123 -6.68 11.32 -10.72
CA GLU A 123 -6.32 12.42 -11.62
C GLU A 123 -4.93 13.01 -11.33
N ASN A 124 -4.50 12.99 -10.06
CA ASN A 124 -3.21 13.52 -9.62
C ASN A 124 -2.09 12.46 -9.66
N ALA A 125 -2.44 11.19 -9.73
CA ALA A 125 -1.49 10.09 -9.58
C ALA A 125 -0.34 10.15 -10.58
N PHE A 126 -0.62 10.47 -11.85
CA PHE A 126 0.42 10.54 -12.88
C PHE A 126 1.48 11.60 -12.57
N GLU A 127 1.09 12.77 -12.09
CA GLU A 127 2.03 13.83 -11.73
C GLU A 127 2.86 13.46 -10.50
N ILE A 128 2.28 12.75 -9.53
CA ILE A 128 3.02 12.25 -8.37
C ILE A 128 4.06 11.21 -8.80
N TYR A 129 3.72 10.30 -9.72
CA TYR A 129 4.72 9.38 -10.29
C TYR A 129 5.85 10.10 -11.02
N LYS A 130 5.55 11.18 -11.75
CA LYS A 130 6.59 12.02 -12.40
C LYS A 130 7.52 12.64 -11.37
N LYS A 131 6.97 13.20 -10.29
CA LYS A 131 7.76 13.75 -9.19
C LYS A 131 8.61 12.66 -8.53
N ALA A 132 8.03 11.51 -8.21
CA ALA A 132 8.75 10.39 -7.63
C ALA A 132 9.91 9.91 -8.48
N LYS A 133 9.77 9.93 -9.82
CA LYS A 133 10.84 9.56 -10.77
C LYS A 133 12.06 10.49 -10.69
N GLN A 134 11.88 11.73 -10.23
CA GLN A 134 12.97 12.72 -10.12
C GLN A 134 13.72 12.64 -8.78
N LEU A 135 13.28 11.77 -7.87
CA LEU A 135 13.84 11.64 -6.53
C LEU A 135 14.90 10.54 -6.48
N ASP A 136 16.15 10.91 -6.17
CA ASP A 136 17.31 10.01 -6.26
C ASP A 136 17.25 8.83 -5.28
N SER A 137 16.59 9.00 -4.12
CA SER A 137 16.49 7.97 -3.09
C SER A 137 15.20 7.16 -3.13
N ILE A 138 14.41 7.31 -4.22
CA ILE A 138 13.18 6.58 -4.46
C ILE A 138 13.35 5.56 -5.59
N ASN A 139 12.80 4.37 -5.38
CA ASN A 139 12.62 3.35 -6.41
C ASN A 139 11.12 3.03 -6.53
N ILE A 140 10.52 3.33 -7.67
CA ILE A 140 9.10 3.12 -7.91
C ILE A 140 8.90 1.67 -8.33
N VAL A 141 8.25 0.87 -7.47
CA VAL A 141 8.04 -0.56 -7.74
C VAL A 141 6.57 -0.92 -8.00
N GLY A 142 5.61 -0.10 -7.55
CA GLY A 142 4.23 -0.54 -7.59
C GLY A 142 3.16 0.54 -7.59
N ILE A 143 1.93 0.04 -7.61
CA ILE A 143 0.68 0.76 -7.44
C ILE A 143 -0.18 0.00 -6.43
N ASP A 144 -0.83 0.72 -5.53
CA ASP A 144 -1.73 0.18 -4.50
C ASP A 144 -3.09 0.86 -4.58
N PHE A 145 -4.14 0.13 -4.25
CA PHE A 145 -5.46 0.70 -4.02
C PHE A 145 -6.28 -0.16 -3.05
N HIS A 146 -7.17 0.50 -2.31
CA HIS A 146 -8.12 -0.17 -1.44
C HIS A 146 -9.48 0.53 -1.56
N ILE A 147 -10.44 -0.17 -2.15
CA ILE A 147 -11.71 0.40 -2.58
C ILE A 147 -12.83 0.33 -1.53
N GLY A 148 -12.54 -0.23 -0.37
CA GLY A 148 -13.49 -0.30 0.74
C GLY A 148 -13.52 -1.65 1.45
N SER A 149 -14.56 -1.85 2.28
CA SER A 149 -14.77 -3.05 3.08
C SER A 149 -16.15 -3.65 2.79
N GLN A 150 -16.30 -4.96 3.06
CA GLN A 150 -17.56 -5.70 2.85
C GLN A 150 -18.09 -5.62 1.42
N ILE A 151 -17.22 -5.76 0.45
CA ILE A 151 -17.54 -5.72 -0.97
C ILE A 151 -17.97 -7.13 -1.39
N MET A 152 -19.25 -7.30 -1.66
CA MET A 152 -19.87 -8.59 -1.96
C MET A 152 -19.86 -8.93 -3.45
N SER A 153 -19.40 -8.02 -4.31
CA SER A 153 -19.40 -8.18 -5.76
C SER A 153 -18.00 -7.96 -6.33
N ILE A 154 -17.67 -8.62 -7.42
CA ILE A 154 -16.34 -8.55 -8.05
C ILE A 154 -16.16 -7.31 -8.93
N GLU A 155 -17.25 -6.72 -9.43
CA GLU A 155 -17.25 -5.65 -10.42
C GLU A 155 -16.41 -4.44 -9.98
N PRO A 156 -16.50 -3.92 -8.72
CA PRO A 156 -15.70 -2.80 -8.28
C PRO A 156 -14.18 -3.08 -8.34
N TYR A 157 -13.77 -4.33 -8.12
CA TYR A 157 -12.36 -4.73 -8.26
C TYR A 157 -11.92 -4.72 -9.73
N LEU A 158 -12.77 -5.21 -10.65
CA LEU A 158 -12.48 -5.20 -12.09
C LEU A 158 -12.37 -3.77 -12.62
N ASP A 159 -13.26 -2.87 -12.19
CA ASP A 159 -13.22 -1.46 -12.55
C ASP A 159 -11.94 -0.78 -12.03
N SER A 160 -11.55 -1.07 -10.79
CA SER A 160 -10.32 -0.54 -10.20
C SER A 160 -9.07 -1.04 -10.91
N ILE A 161 -9.01 -2.33 -11.26
CA ILE A 161 -7.93 -2.92 -12.05
C ILE A 161 -7.87 -2.30 -13.44
N SER A 162 -9.04 -2.05 -14.07
CA SER A 162 -9.11 -1.39 -15.38
C SER A 162 -8.56 0.05 -15.31
N SER A 163 -8.91 0.80 -14.28
CA SER A 163 -8.36 2.15 -14.02
C SER A 163 -6.86 2.10 -13.78
N ALA A 164 -6.38 1.20 -12.92
CA ALA A 164 -4.96 1.01 -12.68
C ALA A 164 -4.20 0.65 -13.96
N LYS A 165 -4.75 -0.23 -14.82
CA LYS A 165 -4.16 -0.59 -16.12
C LYS A 165 -3.96 0.63 -17.02
N LYS A 166 -4.94 1.52 -17.12
CA LYS A 166 -4.82 2.76 -17.92
C LYS A 166 -3.69 3.64 -17.40
N LEU A 167 -3.59 3.81 -16.08
CA LEU A 167 -2.50 4.58 -15.48
C LEU A 167 -1.14 3.92 -15.74
N ILE A 168 -1.02 2.60 -15.57
CA ILE A 168 0.22 1.85 -15.84
C ILE A 168 0.67 2.03 -17.28
N GLN A 169 -0.25 1.95 -18.26
CA GLN A 169 0.06 2.20 -19.67
C GLN A 169 0.62 3.61 -19.87
N LYS A 170 0.01 4.63 -19.23
CA LYS A 170 0.50 6.00 -19.27
C LYS A 170 1.88 6.16 -18.61
N LEU A 171 2.14 5.46 -17.50
CA LEU A 171 3.44 5.46 -16.84
C LEU A 171 4.54 4.83 -17.69
N HIS A 172 4.22 3.80 -18.46
CA HIS A 172 5.17 3.20 -19.42
C HIS A 172 5.66 4.19 -20.46
N THR A 173 4.81 5.15 -20.93
CA THR A 173 5.23 6.16 -21.93
C THR A 173 6.32 7.09 -21.41
N ILE A 174 6.45 7.22 -20.10
CA ILE A 174 7.50 8.01 -19.45
C ILE A 174 8.59 7.13 -18.82
N GLY A 175 8.65 5.84 -19.19
CA GLY A 175 9.71 4.91 -18.76
C GLY A 175 9.59 4.41 -17.33
N ILE A 176 8.43 4.54 -16.65
CA ILE A 176 8.16 3.94 -15.35
C ILE A 176 7.56 2.55 -15.59
N LYS A 177 8.26 1.51 -15.09
CA LYS A 177 7.82 0.11 -15.16
C LYS A 177 7.52 -0.39 -13.75
N LEU A 178 6.28 -0.76 -13.51
CA LEU A 178 5.84 -1.31 -12.22
C LEU A 178 5.96 -2.85 -12.24
N SER A 179 6.44 -3.41 -11.14
CA SER A 179 6.55 -4.86 -10.91
C SER A 179 5.53 -5.37 -9.88
N HIS A 180 4.80 -4.45 -9.22
CA HIS A 180 3.90 -4.77 -8.12
C HIS A 180 2.58 -4.04 -8.28
N ILE A 181 1.47 -4.79 -8.14
CA ILE A 181 0.11 -4.26 -8.04
C ILE A 181 -0.50 -4.81 -6.77
N ASP A 182 -0.92 -3.93 -5.88
CA ASP A 182 -1.66 -4.27 -4.67
C ASP A 182 -3.13 -3.89 -4.84
N VAL A 183 -3.97 -4.88 -4.85
CA VAL A 183 -5.43 -4.68 -5.05
C VAL A 183 -6.17 -4.44 -3.74
N GLY A 184 -5.43 -4.34 -2.63
CA GLY A 184 -6.01 -4.14 -1.31
C GLY A 184 -6.71 -5.38 -0.75
N GLY A 185 -7.71 -5.13 0.04
CA GLY A 185 -8.57 -6.14 0.65
C GLY A 185 -10.03 -5.75 0.55
N GLY A 186 -10.81 -6.06 1.58
CA GLY A 186 -12.21 -5.63 1.67
C GLY A 186 -13.22 -6.62 1.10
N LEU A 187 -12.80 -7.82 0.72
CA LEU A 187 -13.74 -8.89 0.35
C LEU A 187 -14.77 -9.10 1.46
N GLY A 188 -16.04 -9.05 1.07
CA GLY A 188 -17.14 -9.25 1.97
C GLY A 188 -17.36 -10.72 2.32
N ILE A 189 -17.96 -10.95 3.48
CA ILE A 189 -18.45 -12.25 3.93
C ILE A 189 -19.90 -12.13 4.31
N SER A 190 -20.68 -13.21 4.11
CA SER A 190 -22.04 -13.28 4.64
C SER A 190 -21.99 -13.45 6.16
N TYR A 191 -22.82 -12.68 6.86
CA TYR A 191 -23.05 -12.82 8.31
C TYR A 191 -24.32 -13.59 8.63
N LYS A 192 -24.96 -14.19 7.62
CA LYS A 192 -26.16 -15.03 7.78
C LYS A 192 -25.82 -16.49 7.66
#